data_0271a86fe15e9f6909d18a545351a352
#
_entry.id   0271a86fe15e9f6909d18a545351a352
#
_cell.length_a   1.000
_cell.length_b   1.000
_cell.length_c   1.000
_cell.angle_alpha   90.00
_cell.angle_beta   90.00
_cell.angle_gamma   90.00
#
_symmetry.space_group_name_H-M   'P 1'
#
loop_
_entity.id
_entity.type
_entity.pdbx_description
1 polymer ?
#
loop_
_entity_poly.entity_id
_entity_poly.type
_entity_poly.pdbx_seq_one_letter_code
_entity_poly.pdbx_strand_id
1 'polypeptide(L)'
;MTDSYITNNHLKDVVDELKIYLDEEKDAPLELIAKFICELKVSNLLIPAVEEEDAFAFEHIASEEDGSTYIPLFTDIDEYQKHAIEDSEFGPVAFDFDIYTDLILENELDAIILNVEGNFMPIEKLFIEEMFNIIETNDDDSVEAYNKEELKKIFENVTNESLVEFINDEDSNDDIERLYVELSNSTLLNLVINDNPLDEFAKDGIIDADDVDGFSLCTIDNDEIHMGAIFTDKNAISKAINADSDLHYYGQVTVLSELFDFILRNDMDGVVINPNGEDYVIARDDILPQASGIEIIVENPVFKDSLDYAFIL
;
A
#
# COMPACT_ATOMS: atom_id res chain seq x y z
N MET A 1 1.24 -20.47 5.48
CA MET A 1 0.59 -19.31 4.85
C MET A 1 -0.05 -18.56 5.99
N THR A 2 0.53 -17.44 6.38
CA THR A 2 -0.10 -16.53 7.33
C THR A 2 -1.32 -15.97 6.62
N ASP A 3 -2.51 -16.23 7.16
CA ASP A 3 -3.74 -15.57 6.74
C ASP A 3 -3.58 -14.07 7.08
N SER A 4 -2.90 -13.32 6.20
CA SER A 4 -2.95 -11.88 6.25
C SER A 4 -4.39 -11.52 5.88
N TYR A 5 -5.17 -11.18 6.90
CA TYR A 5 -6.54 -10.72 6.69
C TYR A 5 -6.46 -9.42 5.89
N ILE A 6 -6.95 -9.47 4.64
CA ILE A 6 -7.12 -8.26 3.85
C ILE A 6 -8.16 -7.41 4.56
N THR A 7 -7.77 -6.21 4.85
CA THR A 7 -8.62 -5.14 5.35
C THR A 7 -8.45 -3.94 4.43
N ASN A 8 -9.53 -3.23 4.16
CA ASN A 8 -9.53 -1.98 3.41
C ASN A 8 -10.44 -1.00 4.16
N ASN A 9 -10.08 -0.70 5.41
CA ASN A 9 -10.92 0.12 6.28
C ASN A 9 -11.09 1.54 5.74
N HIS A 10 -10.01 2.12 5.19
CA HIS A 10 -10.06 3.45 4.59
C HIS A 10 -10.98 3.49 3.37
N LEU A 11 -10.90 2.49 2.47
CA LEU A 11 -11.84 2.38 1.35
C LEU A 11 -13.28 2.22 1.83
N LYS A 12 -13.53 1.40 2.88
CA LYS A 12 -14.86 1.24 3.46
C LYS A 12 -15.42 2.55 3.99
N ASP A 13 -14.62 3.31 4.72
CA ASP A 13 -15.02 4.60 5.27
C ASP A 13 -15.42 5.58 4.15
N VAL A 14 -14.64 5.63 3.07
CA VAL A 14 -14.96 6.47 1.91
C VAL A 14 -16.22 5.99 1.18
N VAL A 15 -16.42 4.68 1.03
CA VAL A 15 -17.66 4.10 0.46
C VAL A 15 -18.88 4.45 1.31
N ASP A 16 -18.77 4.36 2.64
CA ASP A 16 -19.85 4.71 3.56
C ASP A 16 -20.22 6.20 3.44
N GLU A 17 -19.23 7.07 3.31
CA GLU A 17 -19.46 8.51 3.12
C GLU A 17 -20.10 8.80 1.75
N LEU A 18 -19.61 8.22 0.66
CA LEU A 18 -20.20 8.35 -0.68
C LEU A 18 -21.65 7.90 -0.72
N LYS A 19 -21.97 6.81 -0.02
CA LYS A 19 -23.33 6.26 0.03
C LYS A 19 -24.33 7.25 0.59
N ILE A 20 -23.94 8.11 1.54
CA ILE A 20 -24.82 9.17 2.06
C ILE A 20 -25.30 10.11 0.95
N TYR A 21 -24.40 10.46 0.01
CA TYR A 21 -24.76 11.32 -1.13
C TYR A 21 -25.64 10.58 -2.14
N LEU A 22 -25.31 9.31 -2.42
CA LEU A 22 -26.14 8.48 -3.33
C LEU A 22 -27.56 8.27 -2.82
N ASP A 23 -27.71 7.95 -1.51
CA ASP A 23 -29.01 7.74 -0.87
C ASP A 23 -29.86 9.01 -0.82
N GLU A 24 -29.23 10.18 -0.79
CA GLU A 24 -29.89 11.49 -0.80
C GLU A 24 -30.09 12.06 -2.22
N GLU A 25 -29.71 11.30 -3.27
CA GLU A 25 -29.74 11.73 -4.69
C GLU A 25 -28.97 13.06 -4.91
N LYS A 26 -27.82 13.24 -4.23
CA LYS A 26 -26.97 14.42 -4.31
C LYS A 26 -25.65 14.11 -5.01
N ASP A 27 -25.08 15.13 -5.64
CA ASP A 27 -23.71 15.04 -6.15
C ASP A 27 -22.73 14.99 -4.97
N ALA A 28 -21.81 14.02 -5.01
CA ALA A 28 -20.71 13.95 -4.03
C ALA A 28 -19.66 15.04 -4.31
N PRO A 29 -18.98 15.56 -3.26
CA PRO A 29 -17.84 16.46 -3.44
C PRO A 29 -16.75 15.82 -4.32
N LEU A 30 -16.11 16.61 -5.18
CA LEU A 30 -15.02 16.12 -6.06
C LEU A 30 -13.85 15.55 -5.24
N GLU A 31 -13.53 16.15 -4.11
CA GLU A 31 -12.49 15.67 -3.18
C GLU A 31 -12.79 14.25 -2.65
N LEU A 32 -14.06 13.96 -2.33
CA LEU A 32 -14.48 12.64 -1.88
C LEU A 32 -14.42 11.62 -3.02
N ILE A 33 -14.79 12.01 -4.24
CA ILE A 33 -14.67 11.15 -5.43
C ILE A 33 -13.18 10.87 -5.73
N ALA A 34 -12.32 11.89 -5.66
CA ALA A 34 -10.89 11.72 -5.84
C ALA A 34 -10.30 10.76 -4.78
N LYS A 35 -10.66 10.94 -3.51
CA LYS A 35 -10.24 10.04 -2.44
C LYS A 35 -10.71 8.60 -2.67
N PHE A 36 -11.95 8.39 -3.12
CA PHE A 36 -12.47 7.07 -3.47
C PHE A 36 -11.63 6.41 -4.59
N ILE A 37 -11.32 7.16 -5.64
CA ILE A 37 -10.50 6.66 -6.75
C ILE A 37 -9.11 6.24 -6.24
N CYS A 38 -8.48 7.07 -5.42
CA CYS A 38 -7.17 6.80 -4.85
C CYS A 38 -7.18 5.53 -3.98
N GLU A 39 -8.13 5.45 -3.04
CA GLU A 39 -8.25 4.29 -2.15
C GLU A 39 -8.57 3.01 -2.93
N LEU A 40 -9.43 3.09 -3.94
CA LEU A 40 -9.76 1.95 -4.78
C LEU A 40 -8.52 1.43 -5.54
N LYS A 41 -7.71 2.34 -6.09
CA LYS A 41 -6.50 1.99 -6.86
C LYS A 41 -5.46 1.26 -6.01
N VAL A 42 -5.28 1.66 -4.76
CA VAL A 42 -4.26 1.07 -3.88
C VAL A 42 -4.78 -0.16 -3.10
N SER A 43 -6.06 -0.51 -3.24
CA SER A 43 -6.68 -1.61 -2.50
C SER A 43 -6.42 -2.97 -3.12
N ASN A 44 -6.15 -3.95 -2.24
CA ASN A 44 -6.27 -5.36 -2.59
C ASN A 44 -7.68 -5.83 -2.27
N LEU A 45 -8.45 -6.21 -3.28
CA LEU A 45 -9.84 -6.63 -3.11
C LEU A 45 -9.98 -8.13 -3.24
N LEU A 46 -10.99 -8.69 -2.60
CA LEU A 46 -11.32 -10.11 -2.73
C LEU A 46 -12.33 -10.32 -3.85
N ILE A 47 -12.11 -11.37 -4.64
CA ILE A 47 -13.05 -11.86 -5.66
C ILE A 47 -13.31 -13.33 -5.42
N PRO A 48 -14.58 -13.82 -5.60
CA PRO A 48 -14.84 -15.24 -5.64
C PRO A 48 -14.22 -15.86 -6.90
N ALA A 49 -13.27 -16.75 -6.70
CA ALA A 49 -12.54 -17.41 -7.79
C ALA A 49 -12.31 -18.89 -7.52
N VAL A 50 -12.15 -19.66 -8.58
CA VAL A 50 -11.67 -21.04 -8.55
C VAL A 50 -10.40 -21.15 -9.38
N GLU A 51 -9.38 -21.78 -8.81
CA GLU A 51 -8.11 -22.04 -9.50
C GLU A 51 -8.28 -23.17 -10.50
N GLU A 52 -7.96 -22.91 -11.76
CA GLU A 52 -7.90 -23.88 -12.85
C GLU A 52 -6.44 -24.00 -13.30
N GLU A 53 -6.03 -25.10 -13.93
CA GLU A 53 -4.65 -25.50 -14.25
C GLU A 53 -3.59 -24.39 -14.37
N ASP A 54 -3.86 -23.29 -15.08
CA ASP A 54 -2.95 -22.14 -15.27
C ASP A 54 -3.70 -20.78 -15.24
N ALA A 55 -4.92 -20.71 -14.68
CA ALA A 55 -5.77 -19.54 -14.68
C ALA A 55 -6.74 -19.52 -13.50
N PHE A 56 -7.47 -18.43 -13.35
CA PHE A 56 -8.58 -18.31 -12.43
C PHE A 56 -9.89 -18.15 -13.21
N ALA A 57 -10.93 -18.89 -12.79
CA ALA A 57 -12.30 -18.61 -13.20
C ALA A 57 -12.98 -17.78 -12.11
N PHE A 58 -13.60 -16.66 -12.49
CA PHE A 58 -14.22 -15.70 -11.58
C PHE A 58 -15.73 -15.83 -11.59
N GLU A 59 -16.37 -15.60 -10.45
CA GLU A 59 -17.82 -15.51 -10.35
C GLU A 59 -18.33 -14.25 -11.04
N HIS A 60 -19.44 -14.39 -11.76
CA HIS A 60 -20.15 -13.28 -12.40
C HIS A 60 -21.60 -13.26 -11.93
N ILE A 61 -22.12 -12.06 -11.71
CA ILE A 61 -23.52 -11.83 -11.37
C ILE A 61 -24.20 -11.26 -12.61
N ALA A 62 -25.27 -11.93 -13.07
CA ALA A 62 -26.10 -11.41 -14.15
C ALA A 62 -27.38 -10.81 -13.60
N SER A 63 -27.72 -9.59 -14.03
CA SER A 63 -28.98 -8.94 -13.71
C SER A 63 -30.12 -9.59 -14.48
N GLU A 64 -31.20 -9.97 -13.79
CA GLU A 64 -32.40 -10.49 -14.42
C GLU A 64 -33.25 -9.41 -15.14
N GLU A 65 -33.02 -8.13 -14.79
CA GLU A 65 -33.85 -7.02 -15.29
C GLU A 65 -33.39 -6.54 -16.66
N ASP A 66 -32.08 -6.38 -16.88
CA ASP A 66 -31.52 -5.81 -18.12
C ASP A 66 -30.45 -6.69 -18.78
N GLY A 67 -30.05 -7.78 -18.14
CA GLY A 67 -29.04 -8.71 -18.63
C GLY A 67 -27.61 -8.24 -18.44
N SER A 68 -27.39 -7.15 -17.70
CA SER A 68 -26.05 -6.65 -17.36
C SER A 68 -25.25 -7.66 -16.55
N THR A 69 -23.95 -7.72 -16.77
CA THR A 69 -23.02 -8.66 -16.13
C THR A 69 -22.02 -7.93 -15.26
N TYR A 70 -21.91 -8.34 -14.02
CA TYR A 70 -21.09 -7.70 -12.98
C TYR A 70 -20.08 -8.65 -12.37
N ILE A 71 -18.95 -8.10 -11.89
CA ILE A 71 -18.00 -8.79 -11.03
C ILE A 71 -18.23 -8.36 -9.59
N PRO A 72 -18.49 -9.31 -8.66
CA PRO A 72 -18.53 -8.99 -7.24
C PRO A 72 -17.13 -8.88 -6.66
N LEU A 73 -16.81 -7.75 -6.03
CA LEU A 73 -15.58 -7.53 -5.28
C LEU A 73 -15.90 -7.22 -3.82
N PHE A 74 -14.99 -7.56 -2.92
CA PHE A 74 -15.18 -7.38 -1.48
C PHE A 74 -13.97 -6.73 -0.83
N THR A 75 -14.23 -5.78 0.05
CA THR A 75 -13.19 -5.03 0.78
C THR A 75 -12.47 -5.89 1.82
N ASP A 76 -13.13 -6.92 2.33
CA ASP A 76 -12.59 -7.81 3.35
C ASP A 76 -13.32 -9.16 3.38
N ILE A 77 -12.82 -10.05 4.23
CA ILE A 77 -13.35 -11.39 4.37
C ILE A 77 -14.76 -11.42 4.97
N ASP A 78 -15.12 -10.45 5.82
CA ASP A 78 -16.45 -10.41 6.44
C ASP A 78 -17.51 -10.01 5.40
N GLU A 79 -17.20 -9.07 4.51
CA GLU A 79 -18.06 -8.72 3.37
C GLU A 79 -18.18 -9.89 2.39
N TYR A 80 -17.07 -10.58 2.07
CA TYR A 80 -17.11 -11.79 1.25
C TYR A 80 -18.00 -12.89 1.86
N GLN A 81 -17.89 -13.15 3.18
CA GLN A 81 -18.67 -14.20 3.84
C GLN A 81 -20.18 -13.97 3.82
N LYS A 82 -20.63 -12.72 3.71
CA LYS A 82 -22.07 -12.40 3.54
C LYS A 82 -22.61 -12.88 2.20
N HIS A 83 -21.78 -12.85 1.17
CA HIS A 83 -22.11 -13.29 -0.19
C HIS A 83 -21.86 -14.79 -0.40
N ALA A 84 -20.88 -15.37 0.28
CA ALA A 84 -20.44 -16.73 0.06
C ALA A 84 -21.57 -17.76 0.19
N ILE A 85 -21.72 -18.61 -0.83
CA ILE A 85 -22.70 -19.71 -0.85
C ILE A 85 -22.03 -20.95 -0.21
N GLU A 86 -22.72 -21.58 0.74
CA GLU A 86 -22.26 -22.83 1.35
C GLU A 86 -22.08 -23.92 0.27
N ASP A 87 -20.93 -24.60 0.27
CA ASP A 87 -20.53 -25.58 -0.75
C ASP A 87 -20.22 -25.02 -2.15
N SER A 88 -20.04 -23.70 -2.33
CA SER A 88 -19.53 -23.12 -3.58
C SER A 88 -18.10 -23.61 -3.84
N GLU A 89 -17.77 -23.85 -5.12
CA GLU A 89 -16.39 -24.10 -5.55
C GLU A 89 -15.54 -22.83 -5.57
N PHE A 90 -16.17 -21.63 -5.59
CA PHE A 90 -15.50 -20.34 -5.57
C PHE A 90 -15.05 -19.99 -4.15
N GLY A 91 -13.75 -19.70 -4.00
CA GLY A 91 -13.14 -19.19 -2.76
C GLY A 91 -12.67 -17.75 -2.90
N PRO A 92 -12.37 -17.04 -1.80
CA PRO A 92 -11.85 -15.68 -1.85
C PRO A 92 -10.40 -15.68 -2.34
N VAL A 93 -10.13 -14.97 -3.42
CA VAL A 93 -8.77 -14.69 -3.93
C VAL A 93 -8.59 -13.19 -3.99
N ALA A 94 -7.42 -12.70 -3.60
CA ALA A 94 -7.11 -11.29 -3.58
C ALA A 94 -6.22 -10.90 -4.75
N PHE A 95 -6.55 -9.78 -5.38
CA PHE A 95 -5.72 -9.14 -6.38
C PHE A 95 -5.72 -7.63 -6.22
N ASP A 96 -4.72 -6.98 -6.79
CA ASP A 96 -4.67 -5.54 -6.95
C ASP A 96 -5.81 -5.05 -7.84
N PHE A 97 -6.25 -3.81 -7.63
CA PHE A 97 -7.37 -3.25 -8.40
C PHE A 97 -7.09 -3.19 -9.90
N ASP A 98 -5.85 -3.02 -10.33
CA ASP A 98 -5.46 -2.99 -11.74
C ASP A 98 -5.84 -4.28 -12.49
N ILE A 99 -5.73 -5.45 -11.84
CA ILE A 99 -6.14 -6.73 -12.43
C ILE A 99 -7.66 -6.76 -12.71
N TYR A 100 -8.46 -6.17 -11.82
CA TYR A 100 -9.92 -6.09 -12.03
C TYR A 100 -10.30 -5.12 -13.12
N THR A 101 -9.52 -4.06 -13.29
CA THR A 101 -9.73 -3.11 -14.38
C THR A 101 -9.42 -3.74 -15.73
N ASP A 102 -8.32 -4.46 -15.87
CA ASP A 102 -8.02 -5.24 -17.07
C ASP A 102 -9.13 -6.26 -17.35
N LEU A 103 -9.59 -6.96 -16.31
CA LEU A 103 -10.65 -7.94 -16.44
C LEU A 103 -11.96 -7.33 -16.97
N ILE A 104 -12.36 -6.14 -16.49
CA ILE A 104 -13.59 -5.47 -16.95
C ILE A 104 -13.43 -4.83 -18.32
N LEU A 105 -12.25 -4.29 -18.63
CA LEU A 105 -11.98 -3.65 -19.92
C LEU A 105 -11.85 -4.65 -21.06
N GLU A 106 -11.23 -5.80 -20.81
CA GLU A 106 -11.00 -6.85 -21.82
C GLU A 106 -12.21 -7.77 -22.04
N ASN A 107 -13.17 -7.79 -21.13
CA ASN A 107 -14.36 -8.66 -21.21
C ASN A 107 -15.65 -7.86 -21.41
N GLU A 108 -16.73 -8.57 -21.79
CA GLU A 108 -18.07 -8.01 -21.96
C GLU A 108 -18.76 -7.88 -20.59
N LEU A 109 -18.15 -7.12 -19.67
CA LEU A 109 -18.66 -6.83 -18.34
C LEU A 109 -19.11 -5.37 -18.27
N ASP A 110 -20.16 -5.09 -17.52
CA ASP A 110 -20.78 -3.76 -17.47
C ASP A 110 -20.34 -2.94 -16.28
N ALA A 111 -20.05 -3.60 -15.13
CA ALA A 111 -19.59 -2.93 -13.91
C ALA A 111 -18.93 -3.89 -12.93
N ILE A 112 -18.27 -3.32 -11.93
CA ILE A 112 -17.88 -3.96 -10.68
C ILE A 112 -18.94 -3.63 -9.63
N ILE A 113 -19.28 -4.59 -8.77
CA ILE A 113 -20.10 -4.33 -7.59
C ILE A 113 -19.24 -4.57 -6.34
N LEU A 114 -18.97 -3.51 -5.59
CA LEU A 114 -18.27 -3.61 -4.32
C LEU A 114 -19.26 -3.96 -3.22
N ASN A 115 -18.95 -4.98 -2.41
CA ASN A 115 -19.71 -5.42 -1.23
C ASN A 115 -21.21 -5.70 -1.50
N VAL A 116 -21.51 -6.66 -2.39
CA VAL A 116 -22.85 -6.98 -2.91
C VAL A 116 -23.95 -7.04 -1.85
N GLU A 117 -23.70 -7.71 -0.71
CA GLU A 117 -24.68 -7.91 0.36
C GLU A 117 -24.52 -6.92 1.53
N GLY A 118 -23.55 -6.00 1.42
CA GLY A 118 -23.20 -5.03 2.45
C GLY A 118 -23.40 -3.59 2.00
N ASN A 119 -22.32 -2.81 2.09
CA ASN A 119 -22.28 -1.45 1.57
C ASN A 119 -22.12 -1.46 0.05
N PHE A 120 -23.17 -1.88 -0.62
CA PHE A 120 -23.26 -2.00 -2.05
C PHE A 120 -22.86 -0.71 -2.78
N MET A 121 -21.81 -0.79 -3.63
CA MET A 121 -21.35 0.32 -4.47
C MET A 121 -21.12 -0.20 -5.90
N PRO A 122 -21.95 0.18 -6.87
CA PRO A 122 -21.68 -0.14 -8.27
C PRO A 122 -20.63 0.82 -8.83
N ILE A 123 -19.67 0.27 -9.58
CA ILE A 123 -18.62 1.02 -10.28
C ILE A 123 -18.76 0.66 -11.76
N GLU A 124 -19.37 1.56 -12.51
CA GLU A 124 -19.66 1.33 -13.93
C GLU A 124 -18.37 1.31 -14.76
N LYS A 125 -18.34 0.48 -15.82
CA LYS A 125 -17.22 0.37 -16.75
C LYS A 125 -16.77 1.74 -17.28
N LEU A 126 -17.71 2.63 -17.63
CA LEU A 126 -17.39 3.96 -18.11
C LEU A 126 -16.59 4.78 -17.10
N PHE A 127 -16.93 4.67 -15.82
CA PHE A 127 -16.19 5.35 -14.75
C PHE A 127 -14.74 4.81 -14.63
N ILE A 128 -14.58 3.49 -14.76
CA ILE A 128 -13.25 2.84 -14.76
C ILE A 128 -12.44 3.31 -15.98
N GLU A 129 -13.02 3.36 -17.17
CA GLU A 129 -12.37 3.85 -18.40
C GLU A 129 -11.92 5.31 -18.25
N GLU A 130 -12.73 6.16 -17.63
CA GLU A 130 -12.36 7.56 -17.37
C GLU A 130 -11.23 7.69 -16.35
N MET A 131 -11.24 6.88 -15.28
CA MET A 131 -10.15 6.81 -14.29
C MET A 131 -8.82 6.44 -14.95
N PHE A 132 -8.81 5.40 -15.78
CA PHE A 132 -7.60 4.93 -16.45
C PHE A 132 -6.99 5.98 -17.39
N ASN A 133 -7.81 6.69 -18.15
CA ASN A 133 -7.33 7.76 -19.03
C ASN A 133 -6.62 8.89 -18.27
N ILE A 134 -6.87 9.03 -16.96
CA ILE A 134 -6.19 10.01 -16.10
C ILE A 134 -4.84 9.45 -15.60
N ILE A 135 -4.73 8.13 -15.41
CA ILE A 135 -3.62 7.47 -14.72
C ILE A 135 -2.53 6.98 -15.68
N GLU A 136 -2.86 6.50 -16.90
CA GLU A 136 -1.92 5.90 -17.87
C GLU A 136 -0.80 6.83 -18.38
N THR A 137 -0.78 8.10 -18.02
CA THR A 137 0.19 9.06 -18.56
C THR A 137 1.55 9.03 -17.85
N ASN A 138 1.78 8.20 -16.84
CA ASN A 138 2.92 8.35 -15.92
C ASN A 138 3.79 7.11 -15.67
N ASP A 139 3.60 6.00 -16.40
CA ASP A 139 4.53 4.87 -16.33
C ASP A 139 5.82 5.18 -17.12
N ASP A 140 6.79 5.82 -16.47
CA ASP A 140 8.15 5.92 -16.97
C ASP A 140 9.01 4.84 -16.32
N ASP A 141 9.30 3.79 -17.09
CA ASP A 141 10.05 2.58 -16.71
C ASP A 141 11.55 2.81 -16.41
N SER A 142 11.95 3.90 -15.80
CA SER A 142 13.35 4.10 -15.42
C SER A 142 13.67 3.40 -14.08
N VAL A 143 13.63 2.08 -14.08
CA VAL A 143 14.01 1.27 -12.91
C VAL A 143 15.52 1.15 -12.85
N GLU A 144 16.18 1.78 -11.88
CA GLU A 144 17.58 1.48 -11.54
C GLU A 144 17.61 0.27 -10.60
N ALA A 145 18.04 -0.89 -11.11
CA ALA A 145 18.24 -2.07 -10.28
C ALA A 145 19.60 -1.98 -9.57
N TYR A 146 19.57 -1.87 -8.25
CA TYR A 146 20.75 -1.97 -7.40
C TYR A 146 20.99 -3.43 -6.99
N ASN A 147 22.26 -3.87 -7.03
CA ASN A 147 22.60 -5.16 -6.45
C ASN A 147 22.76 -5.04 -4.93
N LYS A 148 22.63 -6.16 -4.21
CA LYS A 148 22.69 -6.23 -2.75
C LYS A 148 23.95 -5.61 -2.11
N GLU A 149 25.07 -5.63 -2.80
CA GLU A 149 26.33 -5.02 -2.32
C GLU A 149 26.29 -3.48 -2.42
N GLU A 150 25.58 -2.95 -3.39
CA GLU A 150 25.35 -1.52 -3.54
C GLU A 150 24.36 -1.04 -2.50
N LEU A 151 23.25 -1.75 -2.28
CA LEU A 151 22.29 -1.47 -1.22
C LEU A 151 22.95 -1.47 0.17
N LYS A 152 23.84 -2.44 0.43
CA LYS A 152 24.61 -2.45 1.68
C LYS A 152 25.47 -1.19 1.87
N LYS A 153 26.17 -0.75 0.80
CA LYS A 153 26.98 0.49 0.89
C LYS A 153 26.10 1.72 1.11
N ILE A 154 24.92 1.76 0.49
CA ILE A 154 23.94 2.81 0.72
C ILE A 154 23.52 2.78 2.19
N PHE A 155 23.09 1.63 2.70
CA PHE A 155 22.70 1.45 4.10
C PHE A 155 23.78 1.90 5.10
N GLU A 156 25.04 1.60 4.81
CA GLU A 156 26.16 1.96 5.70
C GLU A 156 26.46 3.47 5.73
N ASN A 157 26.11 4.22 4.67
CA ASN A 157 26.56 5.60 4.46
C ASN A 157 25.46 6.64 4.33
N VAL A 158 24.18 6.25 4.41
CA VAL A 158 23.06 7.19 4.28
C VAL A 158 23.05 8.25 5.39
N THR A 159 22.78 9.51 5.03
CA THR A 159 22.76 10.67 5.96
C THR A 159 21.64 11.64 5.67
N ASN A 160 20.87 11.68 4.73
CA ASN A 160 19.71 12.55 4.44
C ASN A 160 19.71 13.94 5.13
N GLU A 161 20.86 14.67 5.06
CA GLU A 161 21.04 15.92 5.78
C GLU A 161 19.95 16.96 5.45
N SER A 162 19.57 17.13 4.18
CA SER A 162 18.54 18.07 3.76
C SER A 162 17.17 17.72 4.33
N LEU A 163 16.80 16.44 4.33
CA LEU A 163 15.52 15.99 4.90
C LEU A 163 15.49 16.20 6.42
N VAL A 164 16.61 15.93 7.11
CA VAL A 164 16.75 16.18 8.55
C VAL A 164 16.64 17.67 8.86
N GLU A 165 17.27 18.55 8.06
CA GLU A 165 17.12 20.00 8.20
C GLU A 165 15.68 20.44 7.99
N PHE A 166 14.99 19.89 6.99
CA PHE A 166 13.58 20.19 6.72
C PHE A 166 12.68 19.79 7.90
N ILE A 167 12.83 18.56 8.43
CA ILE A 167 12.03 18.06 9.55
C ILE A 167 12.20 18.92 10.81
N ASN A 168 13.39 19.46 11.02
CA ASN A 168 13.72 20.28 12.20
C ASN A 168 13.35 21.76 12.04
N ASP A 169 12.91 22.20 10.89
CA ASP A 169 12.50 23.58 10.60
C ASP A 169 11.01 23.76 10.85
N GLU A 170 10.64 24.23 12.04
CA GLU A 170 9.25 24.46 12.45
C GLU A 170 8.47 25.36 11.47
N ASP A 171 9.14 26.22 10.72
CA ASP A 171 8.49 27.12 9.75
C ASP A 171 8.17 26.43 8.40
N SER A 172 8.72 25.25 8.14
CA SER A 172 8.54 24.50 6.88
C SER A 172 7.62 23.28 6.96
N ASN A 173 7.13 22.94 8.15
CA ASN A 173 6.34 21.72 8.38
C ASN A 173 5.01 21.64 7.60
N ASP A 174 4.48 22.76 7.14
CA ASP A 174 3.24 22.83 6.33
C ASP A 174 3.51 22.82 4.81
N ASP A 175 4.77 22.75 4.36
CA ASP A 175 5.14 22.75 2.95
C ASP A 175 5.26 21.32 2.40
N ILE A 176 4.10 20.74 2.05
CA ILE A 176 4.00 19.37 1.55
C ILE A 176 4.77 19.16 0.23
N GLU A 177 4.78 20.16 -0.68
CA GLU A 177 5.50 20.06 -1.95
C GLU A 177 7.02 19.96 -1.69
N ARG A 178 7.54 20.77 -0.78
CA ARG A 178 8.95 20.71 -0.39
C ARG A 178 9.28 19.40 0.31
N LEU A 179 8.40 18.91 1.18
CA LEU A 179 8.56 17.60 1.81
C LEU A 179 8.77 16.50 0.76
N TYR A 180 7.93 16.43 -0.26
CA TYR A 180 8.07 15.43 -1.31
C TYR A 180 9.37 15.56 -2.10
N VAL A 181 9.81 16.79 -2.38
CA VAL A 181 11.11 17.02 -3.02
C VAL A 181 12.26 16.50 -2.16
N GLU A 182 12.24 16.76 -0.86
CA GLU A 182 13.28 16.25 0.06
C GLU A 182 13.22 14.72 0.19
N LEU A 183 12.03 14.13 0.29
CA LEU A 183 11.84 12.69 0.37
C LEU A 183 12.30 11.96 -0.90
N SER A 184 11.97 12.49 -2.09
CA SER A 184 12.37 11.88 -3.37
C SER A 184 13.89 11.91 -3.60
N ASN A 185 14.59 12.87 -3.00
CA ASN A 185 16.04 12.96 -3.02
C ASN A 185 16.72 12.16 -1.90
N SER A 186 15.92 11.51 -1.05
CA SER A 186 16.40 10.79 0.12
C SER A 186 16.35 9.29 -0.09
N THR A 187 17.35 8.59 0.43
CA THR A 187 17.30 7.15 0.62
C THR A 187 16.94 6.87 2.07
N LEU A 188 15.82 6.24 2.30
CA LEU A 188 15.27 6.02 3.63
C LEU A 188 15.66 4.64 4.17
N LEU A 189 15.57 4.47 5.48
CA LEU A 189 15.80 3.20 6.12
C LEU A 189 14.53 2.72 6.81
N ASN A 190 14.24 1.43 6.65
CA ASN A 190 13.26 0.71 7.46
C ASN A 190 13.97 -0.05 8.59
N LEU A 191 13.23 -0.36 9.63
CA LEU A 191 13.64 -1.28 10.67
C LEU A 191 12.84 -2.57 10.54
N VAL A 192 13.57 -3.66 10.36
CA VAL A 192 13.00 -5.02 10.31
C VAL A 192 13.09 -5.66 11.69
N ILE A 193 12.04 -6.33 12.11
CA ILE A 193 11.93 -7.00 13.39
C ILE A 193 11.73 -8.49 13.17
N ASN A 194 12.34 -9.30 14.00
CA ASN A 194 12.08 -10.74 14.02
C ASN A 194 12.19 -11.31 15.45
N ASP A 195 11.36 -12.29 15.78
CA ASP A 195 11.38 -12.99 17.07
C ASP A 195 12.61 -13.89 17.22
N ASN A 196 13.17 -14.36 16.11
CA ASN A 196 14.34 -15.21 16.09
C ASN A 196 15.52 -14.46 15.45
N PRO A 197 16.78 -14.73 15.90
CA PRO A 197 17.95 -14.16 15.26
C PRO A 197 18.09 -14.65 13.82
N LEU A 198 18.30 -13.70 12.89
CA LEU A 198 18.55 -13.99 11.47
C LEU A 198 20.04 -13.98 11.10
N ASP A 199 20.91 -13.71 12.06
CA ASP A 199 22.36 -13.59 11.86
C ASP A 199 23.00 -14.81 11.20
N GLU A 200 22.46 -16.02 11.44
CA GLU A 200 22.96 -17.28 10.85
C GLU A 200 22.71 -17.37 9.33
N PHE A 201 21.73 -16.62 8.82
CA PHE A 201 21.43 -16.52 7.38
C PHE A 201 22.26 -15.44 6.70
N ALA A 202 22.90 -14.55 7.47
CA ALA A 202 23.65 -13.43 6.91
C ALA A 202 24.92 -13.90 6.21
N LYS A 203 25.09 -13.45 4.96
CA LYS A 203 26.30 -13.60 4.16
C LYS A 203 26.94 -12.23 3.97
N ASP A 204 28.13 -12.01 4.53
CA ASP A 204 28.81 -10.71 4.54
C ASP A 204 27.96 -9.57 5.16
N GLY A 205 27.09 -9.92 6.12
CA GLY A 205 26.19 -8.96 6.82
C GLY A 205 24.93 -8.60 6.04
N ILE A 206 24.60 -9.33 4.99
CA ILE A 206 23.38 -9.22 4.17
C ILE A 206 22.52 -10.45 4.41
N ILE A 207 21.25 -10.26 4.69
CA ILE A 207 20.22 -11.29 4.81
C ILE A 207 19.30 -11.15 3.60
N ASP A 208 19.09 -12.25 2.88
CA ASP A 208 18.24 -12.33 1.71
C ASP A 208 16.85 -12.86 2.12
N ALA A 209 15.78 -12.25 1.66
CA ALA A 209 14.41 -12.66 2.00
C ALA A 209 14.14 -14.11 1.57
N ASP A 210 14.76 -14.57 0.50
CA ASP A 210 14.65 -15.96 0.02
C ASP A 210 15.26 -16.99 0.98
N ASP A 211 16.21 -16.56 1.83
CA ASP A 211 16.87 -17.43 2.82
C ASP A 211 16.07 -17.52 4.15
N VAL A 212 14.99 -16.73 4.33
CA VAL A 212 14.16 -16.64 5.55
C VAL A 212 12.66 -16.65 5.23
N ASP A 213 11.80 -16.70 6.24
CA ASP A 213 10.32 -16.66 6.04
C ASP A 213 9.77 -15.24 5.79
N GLY A 214 10.58 -14.35 5.23
CA GLY A 214 10.27 -12.95 4.98
C GLY A 214 10.67 -12.02 6.13
N PHE A 215 10.41 -10.74 5.95
CA PHE A 215 10.73 -9.68 6.91
C PHE A 215 9.46 -9.03 7.46
N SER A 216 9.47 -8.70 8.76
CA SER A 216 8.40 -7.90 9.37
C SER A 216 8.91 -6.48 9.62
N LEU A 217 8.30 -5.50 8.98
CA LEU A 217 8.67 -4.10 9.18
C LEU A 217 8.20 -3.61 10.55
N CYS A 218 8.96 -2.69 11.13
CA CYS A 218 8.59 -2.03 12.36
C CYS A 218 7.45 -1.04 12.12
N THR A 219 6.35 -1.24 12.84
CA THR A 219 5.20 -0.34 12.83
C THR A 219 5.03 0.31 14.20
N ILE A 220 4.29 1.41 14.24
CA ILE A 220 3.87 2.08 15.46
C ILE A 220 2.37 1.84 15.60
N ASP A 221 2.03 0.99 16.55
CA ASP A 221 0.66 0.57 16.78
C ASP A 221 0.18 1.03 18.14
N ASN A 222 -1.03 1.56 18.16
CA ASN A 222 -1.83 1.73 19.37
C ASN A 222 -3.31 1.44 19.04
N ASP A 223 -4.20 1.57 20.03
CA ASP A 223 -5.63 1.23 19.84
C ASP A 223 -6.34 2.08 18.76
N GLU A 224 -5.74 3.17 18.30
CA GLU A 224 -6.37 4.16 17.41
C GLU A 224 -5.55 4.41 16.13
N ILE A 225 -4.25 4.07 16.09
CA ILE A 225 -3.32 4.46 15.03
C ILE A 225 -2.42 3.28 14.67
N HIS A 226 -2.31 3.03 13.36
CA HIS A 226 -1.40 2.06 12.75
C HIS A 226 -0.51 2.77 11.72
N MET A 227 0.76 2.98 12.01
CA MET A 227 1.68 3.73 11.14
C MET A 227 2.95 2.96 10.85
N GLY A 228 3.51 3.16 9.65
CA GLY A 228 4.86 2.75 9.31
C GLY A 228 5.91 3.58 10.02
N ALA A 229 7.09 3.01 10.26
CA ALA A 229 8.22 3.70 10.86
C ALA A 229 9.40 3.72 9.89
N ILE A 230 9.91 4.91 9.56
CA ILE A 230 11.09 5.09 8.71
C ILE A 230 12.15 5.97 9.40
N PHE A 231 13.37 5.88 8.89
CA PHE A 231 14.51 6.51 9.51
C PHE A 231 15.39 7.21 8.47
N THR A 232 15.89 8.37 8.82
CA THR A 232 16.78 9.16 7.95
C THR A 232 18.22 8.63 7.92
N ASP A 233 18.64 7.93 8.98
CA ASP A 233 19.98 7.37 9.13
C ASP A 233 20.06 6.29 10.23
N LYS A 234 21.21 5.64 10.34
CA LYS A 234 21.47 4.59 11.36
C LYS A 234 21.43 5.08 12.80
N ASN A 235 21.69 6.37 13.06
CA ASN A 235 21.62 6.91 14.41
C ASN A 235 20.16 7.04 14.85
N ALA A 236 19.27 7.41 13.93
CA ALA A 236 17.84 7.43 14.17
C ALA A 236 17.30 6.02 14.50
N ILE A 237 17.69 4.98 13.72
CA ILE A 237 17.40 3.58 14.05
C ILE A 237 17.90 3.23 15.46
N SER A 238 19.16 3.57 15.78
CA SER A 238 19.76 3.22 17.08
C SER A 238 19.02 3.85 18.27
N LYS A 239 18.38 5.00 18.08
CA LYS A 239 17.55 5.64 19.11
C LYS A 239 16.20 4.95 19.29
N ALA A 240 15.65 4.38 18.21
CA ALA A 240 14.35 3.71 18.22
C ALA A 240 14.40 2.30 18.81
N ILE A 241 15.53 1.60 18.68
CA ILE A 241 15.69 0.23 19.18
C ILE A 241 15.58 0.20 20.71
N ASN A 242 14.66 -0.62 21.21
CA ASN A 242 14.56 -0.91 22.62
C ASN A 242 15.54 -2.02 23.02
N ALA A 243 16.61 -1.64 23.70
CA ALA A 243 17.66 -2.58 24.13
C ALA A 243 17.17 -3.66 25.14
N ASP A 244 16.02 -3.46 25.77
CA ASP A 244 15.42 -4.42 26.72
C ASP A 244 14.41 -5.37 26.04
N SER A 245 14.27 -5.29 24.71
CA SER A 245 13.40 -6.18 23.93
C SER A 245 14.07 -7.51 23.64
N ASP A 246 13.28 -8.60 23.64
CA ASP A 246 13.72 -9.92 23.16
C ASP A 246 13.71 -10.02 21.61
N LEU A 247 13.31 -8.94 20.91
CA LEU A 247 13.26 -8.87 19.45
C LEU A 247 14.63 -8.63 18.85
N HIS A 248 14.85 -9.18 17.67
CA HIS A 248 16.06 -8.95 16.87
C HIS A 248 15.76 -7.92 15.79
N TYR A 249 16.69 -6.99 15.59
CA TYR A 249 16.50 -5.83 14.73
C TYR A 249 17.53 -5.82 13.59
N TYR A 250 17.05 -5.53 12.39
CA TYR A 250 17.85 -5.41 11.17
C TYR A 250 17.46 -4.16 10.43
N GLY A 251 18.36 -3.59 9.64
CA GLY A 251 18.07 -2.42 8.82
C GLY A 251 17.76 -2.81 7.38
N GLN A 252 16.97 -2.01 6.70
CA GLN A 252 16.64 -2.19 5.30
C GLN A 252 16.65 -0.84 4.59
N VAL A 253 17.08 -0.80 3.33
CA VAL A 253 17.01 0.39 2.50
C VAL A 253 15.64 0.43 1.83
N THR A 254 15.01 1.59 1.79
CA THR A 254 13.76 1.80 1.07
C THR A 254 13.77 3.13 0.31
N VAL A 255 12.92 3.24 -0.66
CA VAL A 255 12.64 4.47 -1.39
C VAL A 255 11.18 4.88 -1.20
N LEU A 256 10.89 6.12 -1.52
CA LEU A 256 9.61 6.72 -1.24
C LEU A 256 8.44 5.95 -1.87
N SER A 257 8.57 5.52 -3.13
CA SER A 257 7.50 4.80 -3.84
C SER A 257 7.18 3.45 -3.20
N GLU A 258 8.19 2.63 -2.88
CA GLU A 258 8.00 1.34 -2.21
C GLU A 258 7.41 1.49 -0.81
N LEU A 259 7.85 2.53 -0.08
CA LEU A 259 7.31 2.85 1.22
C LEU A 259 5.83 3.23 1.14
N PHE A 260 5.47 4.11 0.21
CA PHE A 260 4.08 4.55 0.07
C PHE A 260 3.17 3.39 -0.36
N ASP A 261 3.61 2.59 -1.33
CA ASP A 261 2.88 1.39 -1.71
C ASP A 261 2.67 0.44 -0.52
N PHE A 262 3.72 0.20 0.27
CA PHE A 262 3.63 -0.62 1.48
C PHE A 262 2.62 -0.05 2.49
N ILE A 263 2.65 1.26 2.78
CA ILE A 263 1.74 1.92 3.73
C ILE A 263 0.29 1.81 3.28
N LEU A 264 0.04 2.07 2.01
CA LEU A 264 -1.31 2.10 1.47
C LEU A 264 -1.91 0.71 1.34
N ARG A 265 -1.15 -0.28 0.85
CA ARG A 265 -1.61 -1.68 0.70
C ARG A 265 -1.80 -2.42 2.03
N ASN A 266 -1.13 -1.97 3.09
CA ASN A 266 -1.33 -2.51 4.44
C ASN A 266 -2.33 -1.70 5.27
N ASP A 267 -3.13 -0.85 4.65
CA ASP A 267 -4.22 -0.10 5.30
C ASP A 267 -3.75 0.73 6.52
N MET A 268 -2.52 1.28 6.42
CA MET A 268 -1.93 2.09 7.50
C MET A 268 -2.42 3.54 7.44
N ASP A 269 -2.45 4.21 8.58
CA ASP A 269 -2.87 5.62 8.73
C ASP A 269 -1.82 6.63 8.25
N GLY A 270 -0.60 6.18 7.94
CA GLY A 270 0.49 7.01 7.47
C GLY A 270 1.87 6.49 7.89
N VAL A 271 2.84 7.40 7.95
CA VAL A 271 4.22 7.08 8.31
C VAL A 271 4.79 8.07 9.31
N VAL A 272 5.63 7.59 10.22
CA VAL A 272 6.41 8.42 11.14
C VAL A 272 7.88 8.35 10.76
N ILE A 273 8.49 9.49 10.50
CA ILE A 273 9.93 9.63 10.25
C ILE A 273 10.64 9.82 11.60
N ASN A 274 11.67 9.03 11.88
CA ASN A 274 12.50 9.08 13.10
C ASN A 274 11.71 8.95 14.41
N PRO A 275 10.83 7.93 14.58
CA PRO A 275 10.10 7.75 15.84
C PRO A 275 11.03 7.66 17.03
N ASN A 276 10.60 8.22 18.18
CA ASN A 276 11.38 8.39 19.41
C ASN A 276 12.57 9.38 19.29
N GLY A 277 12.57 10.20 18.25
CA GLY A 277 13.56 11.28 18.05
C GLY A 277 12.87 12.62 17.82
N GLU A 278 13.20 13.27 16.72
CA GLU A 278 12.50 14.43 16.17
C GLU A 278 11.46 13.87 15.17
N ASP A 279 10.32 13.48 15.72
CA ASP A 279 9.27 12.76 14.98
C ASP A 279 8.59 13.70 13.97
N TYR A 280 8.46 13.24 12.72
CA TYR A 280 7.65 13.90 11.71
C TYR A 280 6.62 12.90 11.18
N VAL A 281 5.35 13.31 11.14
CA VAL A 281 4.24 12.45 10.74
C VAL A 281 3.74 12.89 9.37
N ILE A 282 3.61 11.93 8.45
CA ILE A 282 2.94 12.10 7.16
C ILE A 282 1.67 11.27 7.22
N ALA A 283 0.53 11.92 7.14
CA ALA A 283 -0.75 11.22 7.17
C ALA A 283 -1.04 10.50 5.84
N ARG A 284 -1.84 9.45 5.89
CA ARG A 284 -2.28 8.72 4.69
C ARG A 284 -2.90 9.63 3.63
N ASP A 285 -3.73 10.58 4.05
CA ASP A 285 -4.41 11.52 3.14
C ASP A 285 -3.40 12.42 2.37
N ASP A 286 -2.22 12.65 2.91
CA ASP A 286 -1.14 13.38 2.22
C ASP A 286 -0.38 12.48 1.23
N ILE A 287 -0.23 11.19 1.55
CA ILE A 287 0.49 10.20 0.73
C ILE A 287 -0.35 9.78 -0.50
N LEU A 288 -1.64 9.57 -0.27
CA LEU A 288 -2.55 8.89 -1.19
C LEU A 288 -2.61 9.49 -2.60
N PRO A 289 -2.74 10.81 -2.81
CA PRO A 289 -2.76 11.40 -4.15
C PRO A 289 -1.47 11.16 -4.94
N GLN A 290 -0.32 11.25 -4.27
CA GLN A 290 1.00 11.04 -4.86
C GLN A 290 1.20 9.58 -5.30
N ALA A 291 0.92 8.63 -4.41
CA ALA A 291 1.14 7.22 -4.67
C ALA A 291 0.16 6.64 -5.69
N SER A 292 -1.08 7.15 -5.73
CA SER A 292 -2.08 6.73 -6.71
C SER A 292 -1.84 7.28 -8.12
N GLY A 293 -0.87 8.19 -8.30
CA GLY A 293 -0.56 8.83 -9.57
C GLY A 293 -1.57 9.90 -10.01
N ILE A 294 -2.54 10.26 -9.17
CA ILE A 294 -3.51 11.32 -9.47
C ILE A 294 -2.89 12.70 -9.33
N GLU A 295 -2.01 12.87 -8.33
CA GLU A 295 -1.23 14.08 -8.14
C GLU A 295 0.25 13.70 -8.00
N ILE A 296 1.06 14.01 -9.02
CA ILE A 296 2.49 13.72 -9.01
C ILE A 296 3.23 15.02 -8.78
N ILE A 297 3.76 15.21 -7.58
CA ILE A 297 4.58 16.38 -7.20
C ILE A 297 6.02 16.16 -7.66
N VAL A 298 6.53 14.93 -7.50
CA VAL A 298 7.87 14.54 -7.92
C VAL A 298 7.86 13.10 -8.45
N GLU A 299 8.77 12.81 -9.40
CA GLU A 299 9.01 11.44 -9.83
C GLU A 299 9.76 10.70 -8.72
N ASN A 300 9.22 9.55 -8.31
CA ASN A 300 9.85 8.73 -7.28
C ASN A 300 10.91 7.82 -7.92
N PRO A 301 12.14 7.78 -7.39
CA PRO A 301 13.09 6.76 -7.81
C PRO A 301 12.56 5.38 -7.40
N VAL A 302 12.69 4.40 -8.29
CA VAL A 302 12.33 3.01 -8.01
C VAL A 302 13.61 2.20 -7.83
N PHE A 303 13.82 1.65 -6.63
CA PHE A 303 14.86 0.66 -6.38
C PHE A 303 14.22 -0.73 -6.42
N LYS A 304 14.41 -1.42 -7.50
CA LYS A 304 13.88 -2.77 -7.63
C LYS A 304 14.52 -3.69 -6.59
N ASP A 305 13.69 -4.47 -5.91
CA ASP A 305 14.11 -5.52 -4.98
C ASP A 305 14.84 -5.00 -3.71
N SER A 306 14.68 -3.70 -3.34
CA SER A 306 15.36 -3.16 -2.14
C SER A 306 14.83 -3.78 -0.85
N LEU A 307 13.55 -4.16 -0.83
CA LEU A 307 12.88 -4.80 0.30
C LEU A 307 13.20 -6.29 0.44
N ASP A 308 13.91 -6.89 -0.54
CA ASP A 308 14.35 -8.29 -0.47
C ASP A 308 15.60 -8.49 0.40
N TYR A 309 16.25 -7.42 0.83
CA TYR A 309 17.50 -7.49 1.58
C TYR A 309 17.44 -6.74 2.90
N ALA A 310 17.85 -7.40 4.00
CA ALA A 310 18.07 -6.78 5.29
C ALA A 310 19.56 -6.83 5.69
N PHE A 311 19.99 -5.89 6.52
CA PHE A 311 21.38 -5.69 6.91
C PHE A 311 21.54 -5.75 8.43
N ILE A 312 22.63 -6.36 8.90
CA ILE A 312 23.00 -6.35 10.32
C ILE A 312 23.30 -4.90 10.75
N LEU A 313 22.69 -4.46 11.84
CA LEU A 313 22.80 -3.11 12.41
C LEU A 313 24.15 -2.83 13.08
#